data_310b71a7d8e6c885202fa8f6a30fba21
#
_entry.id   310b71a7d8e6c885202fa8f6a30fba21
#
_cell.length_a   1.000
_cell.length_b   1.000
_cell.length_c   1.000
_cell.angle_alpha   90.00
_cell.angle_beta   90.00
_cell.angle_gamma   90.00
#
_symmetry.space_group_name_H-M   'P 1'
#
loop_
_entity.id
_entity.type
_entity.pdbx_description
1 polymer ?
#
loop_
_entity_poly.entity_id
_entity_poly.type
_entity_poly.pdbx_seq_one_letter_code
_entity_poly.pdbx_strand_id
1 'polypeptide(L)'
;MTDTIYALSSGRPPAGIAVIRISGPQSLAILDRFTDGARRGKPRRAHLRSLVDPADGDVLDQALVLFFPAPGSVTGEDLVEWHCHGGQAIVRAVLDALQRQSGQFALREARPGEFTRRAFENGRIDLNEAEGLA
;
A
#
# COMPACT_ATOMS: atom_id res chain seq x y z
N MET A 1 -14.76 -8.87 -10.07
CA MET A 1 -14.18 -7.69 -9.40
C MET A 1 -12.81 -8.01 -8.85
N THR A 2 -11.88 -7.11 -9.04
CA THR A 2 -10.51 -7.30 -8.58
C THR A 2 -10.42 -6.94 -7.10
N ASP A 3 -9.78 -7.79 -6.30
CA ASP A 3 -9.51 -7.44 -4.91
C ASP A 3 -8.37 -6.42 -4.81
N THR A 4 -8.29 -5.78 -3.65
CA THR A 4 -7.18 -4.91 -3.30
C THR A 4 -6.11 -5.75 -2.61
N ILE A 5 -4.86 -5.50 -2.96
CA ILE A 5 -3.72 -6.26 -2.43
C ILE A 5 -2.76 -5.33 -1.71
N TYR A 6 -2.06 -5.87 -0.72
CA TYR A 6 -1.03 -5.13 -0.01
C TYR A 6 0.21 -6.01 0.19
N ALA A 7 1.35 -5.37 0.29
CA ALA A 7 2.59 -6.06 0.64
C ALA A 7 3.65 -5.07 1.12
N LEU A 8 4.60 -5.60 1.88
CA LEU A 8 5.87 -4.93 2.11
C LEU A 8 6.67 -5.03 0.81
N SER A 9 6.94 -3.89 0.17
CA SER A 9 7.60 -3.84 -1.14
C SER A 9 9.06 -3.42 -1.06
N SER A 10 9.57 -3.14 0.13
CA SER A 10 10.98 -2.87 0.38
C SER A 10 11.66 -4.10 0.98
N GLY A 11 12.95 -3.99 1.32
CA GLY A 11 13.68 -5.09 1.95
C GLY A 11 13.11 -5.46 3.32
N ARG A 12 13.55 -6.63 3.82
CA ARG A 12 13.10 -7.13 5.12
C ARG A 12 13.54 -6.19 6.25
N PRO A 13 12.69 -5.98 7.27
CA PRO A 13 13.11 -5.24 8.45
C PRO A 13 14.15 -6.06 9.27
N PRO A 14 15.02 -5.40 10.05
CA PRO A 14 15.06 -3.95 10.19
C PRO A 14 15.67 -3.24 8.99
N ALA A 15 15.13 -2.09 8.66
CA ALA A 15 15.62 -1.25 7.58
C ALA A 15 15.40 0.21 7.97
N GLY A 16 16.00 1.16 7.26
CA GLY A 16 15.75 2.57 7.54
C GLY A 16 14.30 2.96 7.25
N ILE A 17 13.80 2.52 6.11
CA ILE A 17 12.43 2.77 5.66
C ILE A 17 11.83 1.46 5.18
N ALA A 18 10.56 1.22 5.55
CA ALA A 18 9.77 0.13 5.03
C ALA A 18 8.64 0.70 4.17
N VAL A 19 8.56 0.26 2.92
CA VAL A 19 7.52 0.71 1.99
C VAL A 19 6.43 -0.35 1.93
N ILE A 20 5.22 0.04 2.29
CA ILE A 20 4.04 -0.82 2.18
C ILE A 20 3.19 -0.28 1.04
N ARG A 21 2.88 -1.13 0.08
CA ARG A 21 2.04 -0.78 -1.08
C ARG A 21 0.68 -1.44 -0.98
N ILE A 22 -0.33 -0.67 -1.38
CA ILE A 22 -1.71 -1.13 -1.42
C ILE A 22 -2.24 -0.76 -2.80
N SER A 23 -2.69 -1.75 -3.57
CA SER A 23 -3.14 -1.53 -4.94
C SER A 23 -4.48 -2.19 -5.19
N GLY A 24 -5.40 -1.46 -5.78
CA GLY A 24 -6.70 -1.98 -6.13
C GLY A 24 -7.83 -0.98 -5.86
N PRO A 25 -9.08 -1.41 -6.09
CA PRO A 25 -10.23 -0.51 -6.03
C PRO A 25 -10.46 0.15 -4.67
N GLN A 26 -10.04 -0.50 -3.58
CA GLN A 26 -10.29 -0.01 -2.23
C GLN A 26 -9.09 0.70 -1.59
N SER A 27 -7.98 0.87 -2.33
CA SER A 27 -6.74 1.40 -1.73
C SER A 27 -6.93 2.80 -1.16
N LEU A 28 -7.65 3.68 -1.84
CA LEU A 28 -7.88 5.03 -1.34
C LEU A 28 -8.80 5.06 -0.13
N ALA A 29 -9.82 4.20 -0.10
CA ALA A 29 -10.69 4.06 1.08
C ALA A 29 -9.89 3.53 2.29
N ILE A 30 -8.96 2.62 2.06
CA ILE A 30 -8.08 2.10 3.10
C ILE A 30 -7.15 3.21 3.60
N LEU A 31 -6.59 4.02 2.71
CA LEU A 31 -5.79 5.18 3.10
C LEU A 31 -6.59 6.10 4.04
N ASP A 32 -7.83 6.41 3.69
CA ASP A 32 -8.66 7.28 4.51
C ASP A 32 -8.91 6.70 5.89
N ARG A 33 -9.15 5.40 5.98
CA ARG A 33 -9.38 4.73 7.28
C ARG A 33 -8.13 4.75 8.15
N PHE A 34 -6.97 4.52 7.57
CA PHE A 34 -5.72 4.46 8.33
C PHE A 34 -5.13 5.83 8.65
N THR A 35 -5.65 6.89 8.06
CA THR A 35 -5.28 8.27 8.40
C THR A 35 -6.38 9.00 9.17
N ASP A 36 -7.36 8.26 9.65
CA ASP A 36 -8.48 8.76 10.45
C ASP A 36 -9.20 9.93 9.77
N GLY A 37 -9.43 9.80 8.46
CA GLY A 37 -10.14 10.81 7.68
C GLY A 37 -9.34 12.06 7.36
N ALA A 38 -8.03 12.05 7.58
CA ALA A 38 -7.19 13.20 7.21
C ALA A 38 -7.26 13.44 5.70
N ARG A 39 -7.07 14.69 5.29
CA ARG A 39 -7.04 15.02 3.87
C ARG A 39 -5.92 14.26 3.18
N ARG A 40 -6.23 13.70 2.01
CA ARG A 40 -5.24 12.91 1.23
C ARG A 40 -4.07 13.75 0.76
N GLY A 41 -4.25 15.05 0.57
CA GLY A 41 -3.25 15.91 -0.04
C GLY A 41 -3.27 15.79 -1.55
N LYS A 42 -2.13 16.07 -2.18
CA LYS A 42 -2.02 16.03 -3.65
C LYS A 42 -1.51 14.67 -4.11
N PRO A 43 -2.03 14.15 -5.24
CA PRO A 43 -1.50 12.91 -5.82
C PRO A 43 0.00 13.01 -6.09
N ARG A 44 0.69 11.88 -5.96
CA ARG A 44 2.12 11.73 -6.26
C ARG A 44 3.06 12.55 -5.38
N ARG A 45 2.55 13.14 -4.32
CA ARG A 45 3.36 13.90 -3.35
C ARG A 45 3.33 13.20 -2.01
N ALA A 46 4.48 13.19 -1.35
CA ALA A 46 4.60 12.64 0.00
C ALA A 46 4.04 13.64 1.02
N HIS A 47 3.18 13.14 1.89
CA HIS A 47 2.62 13.91 3.00
C HIS A 47 2.85 13.15 4.29
N LEU A 48 3.32 13.84 5.32
CA LEU A 48 3.47 13.23 6.64
C LEU A 48 2.09 13.05 7.28
N ARG A 49 1.78 11.83 7.70
CA ARG A 49 0.50 11.49 8.33
C ARG A 49 0.71 10.50 9.45
N SER A 50 -0.16 10.56 10.46
CA SER A 50 -0.25 9.50 11.44
C SER A 50 -1.03 8.33 10.85
N LEU A 51 -0.43 7.15 10.85
CA LEU A 51 -1.16 5.92 10.54
C LEU A 51 -1.75 5.38 11.82
N VAL A 52 -3.06 5.17 11.83
CA VAL A 52 -3.78 4.65 12.99
C VAL A 52 -4.40 3.31 12.66
N ASP A 53 -4.49 2.45 13.67
CA ASP A 53 -5.22 1.19 13.54
C ASP A 53 -6.72 1.51 13.58
N PRO A 54 -7.48 1.21 12.52
CA PRO A 54 -8.91 1.50 12.51
C PRO A 54 -9.71 0.78 13.60
N ALA A 55 -9.16 -0.32 14.12
CA ALA A 55 -9.84 -1.12 15.14
C ALA A 55 -9.91 -0.43 16.51
N ASP A 56 -8.88 0.33 16.87
CA ASP A 56 -8.78 0.94 18.20
C ASP A 56 -8.33 2.40 18.20
N GLY A 57 -7.91 2.93 17.07
CA GLY A 57 -7.42 4.30 16.94
C GLY A 57 -5.99 4.53 17.41
N ASP A 58 -5.29 3.46 17.79
CA ASP A 58 -3.89 3.58 18.20
C ASP A 58 -3.01 4.00 17.05
N VAL A 59 -2.05 4.89 17.31
CA VAL A 59 -1.09 5.32 16.31
C VAL A 59 -0.08 4.21 16.06
N LEU A 60 0.00 3.77 14.81
CA LEU A 60 0.96 2.74 14.39
C LEU A 60 2.32 3.34 14.07
N ASP A 61 2.32 4.46 13.36
CA ASP A 61 3.55 5.15 12.94
C ASP A 61 3.22 6.56 12.45
N GLN A 62 4.22 7.40 12.40
CA GLN A 62 4.22 8.65 11.62
C GLN A 62 4.91 8.34 10.31
N ALA A 63 4.17 8.34 9.22
CA ALA A 63 4.66 7.86 7.93
C ALA A 63 4.49 8.89 6.83
N LEU A 64 5.31 8.79 5.80
CA LEU A 64 5.05 9.51 4.55
C LEU A 64 4.06 8.70 3.73
N VAL A 65 2.95 9.31 3.36
CA VAL A 65 1.92 8.67 2.56
C VAL A 65 1.84 9.30 1.18
N LEU A 66 1.72 8.46 0.17
CA LEU A 66 1.56 8.87 -1.22
C LEU A 66 0.40 8.09 -1.82
N PHE A 67 -0.29 8.71 -2.79
CA PHE A 67 -1.26 7.96 -3.58
C PHE A 67 -1.15 8.34 -5.05
N PHE A 68 -1.49 7.36 -5.88
CA PHE A 68 -1.38 7.46 -7.34
C PHE A 68 -2.71 7.00 -7.93
N PRO A 69 -3.57 7.94 -8.35
CA PRO A 69 -4.87 7.55 -8.92
C PRO A 69 -4.70 6.77 -10.22
N ALA A 70 -5.56 5.79 -10.43
CA ALA A 70 -5.60 5.05 -11.69
C ALA A 70 -5.93 6.04 -12.84
N PRO A 71 -5.39 5.80 -14.02
CA PRO A 71 -4.45 4.76 -14.42
C PRO A 71 -2.98 5.14 -14.24
N GLY A 72 -2.69 6.29 -13.64
CA GLY A 72 -1.36 6.89 -13.56
C GLY A 72 -0.51 6.32 -12.44
N SER A 73 -0.51 5.02 -12.24
CA SER A 73 0.28 4.31 -11.23
C SER A 73 1.09 3.19 -11.86
N VAL A 74 2.02 2.63 -11.09
CA VAL A 74 2.87 1.51 -11.55
C VAL A 74 2.01 0.30 -11.93
N THR A 75 0.96 0.03 -11.20
CA THR A 75 0.07 -1.10 -11.47
C THR A 75 -1.08 -0.76 -12.43
N GLY A 76 -1.31 0.52 -12.69
CA GLY A 76 -2.48 0.98 -13.45
C GLY A 76 -3.75 1.07 -12.62
N GLU A 77 -3.70 0.67 -11.35
CA GLU A 77 -4.82 0.77 -10.40
C GLU A 77 -4.60 1.96 -9.47
N ASP A 78 -5.62 2.31 -8.67
CA ASP A 78 -5.40 3.20 -7.54
C ASP A 78 -4.37 2.54 -6.62
N LEU A 79 -3.29 3.26 -6.33
CA LEU A 79 -2.16 2.75 -5.60
C LEU A 79 -1.81 3.69 -4.45
N VAL A 80 -1.56 3.11 -3.30
CA VAL A 80 -1.11 3.83 -2.10
C VAL A 80 0.23 3.29 -1.66
N GLU A 81 1.12 4.18 -1.24
CA GLU A 81 2.40 3.81 -0.61
C GLU A 81 2.50 4.46 0.75
N TRP A 82 2.86 3.67 1.73
CA TRP A 82 3.21 4.16 3.06
C TRP A 82 4.68 3.90 3.31
N HIS A 83 5.44 4.96 3.50
CA HIS A 83 6.86 4.90 3.83
C HIS A 83 6.97 5.01 5.35
N CYS A 84 7.06 3.87 5.99
CA CYS A 84 7.07 3.74 7.44
C CYS A 84 8.50 3.62 7.97
N HIS A 85 8.68 3.81 9.27
CA HIS A 85 9.92 3.46 9.92
C HIS A 85 10.11 1.93 9.83
N GLY A 86 11.34 1.49 9.52
CA GLY A 86 11.61 0.11 9.13
C GLY A 86 11.85 -0.85 10.26
N GLY A 87 11.44 -0.53 11.50
CA GLY A 87 11.55 -1.45 12.63
C GLY A 87 10.58 -2.62 12.50
N GLN A 88 11.01 -3.79 12.96
CA GLN A 88 10.20 -5.02 12.84
C GLN A 88 8.82 -4.88 13.50
N ALA A 89 8.77 -4.26 14.68
CA ALA A 89 7.52 -4.11 15.41
C ALA A 89 6.53 -3.19 14.68
N ILE A 90 7.02 -2.10 14.09
CA ILE A 90 6.18 -1.17 13.34
C ILE A 90 5.62 -1.82 12.10
N VAL A 91 6.48 -2.48 11.31
CA VAL A 91 6.07 -3.16 10.09
C VAL A 91 5.03 -4.24 10.40
N ARG A 92 5.29 -5.05 11.42
CA ARG A 92 4.35 -6.08 11.86
C ARG A 92 3.01 -5.49 12.25
N ALA A 93 3.02 -4.41 13.02
CA ALA A 93 1.78 -3.77 13.48
C ALA A 93 0.96 -3.25 12.31
N VAL A 94 1.60 -2.63 11.32
CA VAL A 94 0.89 -2.11 10.14
C VAL A 94 0.32 -3.24 9.30
N LEU A 95 1.11 -4.29 9.03
CA LEU A 95 0.64 -5.43 8.23
C LEU A 95 -0.49 -6.17 8.94
N ASP A 96 -0.40 -6.36 10.25
CA ASP A 96 -1.45 -7.01 11.03
C ASP A 96 -2.74 -6.17 11.01
N ALA A 97 -2.63 -4.84 11.11
CA ALA A 97 -3.79 -3.96 11.05
C ALA A 97 -4.48 -4.05 9.68
N LEU A 98 -3.70 -4.12 8.59
CA LEU A 98 -4.25 -4.32 7.24
C LEU A 98 -4.97 -5.67 7.15
N GLN A 99 -4.38 -6.72 7.67
CA GLN A 99 -5.01 -8.05 7.65
C GLN A 99 -6.35 -8.06 8.39
N ARG A 100 -6.46 -7.36 9.52
CA ARG A 100 -7.70 -7.26 10.27
C ARG A 100 -8.80 -6.54 9.50
N GLN A 101 -8.47 -5.72 8.52
CA GLN A 101 -9.43 -5.02 7.68
C GLN A 101 -9.82 -5.81 6.42
N SER A 102 -9.29 -7.00 6.23
CA SER A 102 -9.43 -7.78 4.98
C SER A 102 -10.87 -8.07 4.61
N GLY A 103 -11.73 -8.40 5.59
CA GLY A 103 -13.13 -8.70 5.31
C GLY A 103 -13.94 -7.48 4.91
N GLN A 104 -13.55 -6.30 5.39
CA GLN A 104 -14.29 -5.06 5.15
C GLN A 104 -14.02 -4.47 3.77
N PHE A 105 -12.81 -4.67 3.25
CA PHE A 105 -12.35 -4.00 2.04
C PHE A 105 -12.01 -4.95 0.89
N ALA A 106 -12.35 -6.22 0.97
CA ALA A 106 -11.89 -7.23 0.00
C ALA A 106 -10.38 -7.12 -0.19
N LEU A 107 -9.66 -7.01 0.91
CA LEU A 107 -8.23 -6.76 0.98
C LEU A 107 -7.51 -8.03 1.35
N ARG A 108 -6.40 -8.33 0.69
CA ARG A 108 -5.56 -9.48 1.03
C ARG A 108 -4.09 -9.20 0.75
N GLU A 109 -3.24 -9.98 1.37
CA GLU A 109 -1.82 -9.91 1.07
C GLU A 109 -1.56 -10.35 -0.37
N ALA A 110 -0.66 -9.63 -1.05
CA ALA A 110 -0.29 -9.94 -2.43
C ALA A 110 0.50 -11.24 -2.48
N ARG A 111 0.31 -11.98 -3.57
CA ARG A 111 1.16 -13.13 -3.91
C ARG A 111 2.44 -12.62 -4.56
N PRO A 112 3.54 -13.41 -4.51
CA PRO A 112 4.78 -13.03 -5.19
C PRO A 112 4.52 -12.67 -6.66
N GLY A 113 5.06 -11.53 -7.10
CA GLY A 113 4.92 -11.05 -8.47
C GLY A 113 3.58 -10.44 -8.83
N GLU A 114 2.65 -10.33 -7.89
CA GLU A 114 1.29 -9.91 -8.22
C GLU A 114 1.19 -8.43 -8.61
N PHE A 115 1.97 -7.55 -8.01
CA PHE A 115 2.00 -6.14 -8.44
C PHE A 115 2.49 -6.02 -9.88
N THR A 116 3.55 -6.74 -10.22
CA THR A 116 4.09 -6.79 -11.59
C THR A 116 3.06 -7.35 -12.57
N ARG A 117 2.36 -8.42 -12.18
CA ARG A 117 1.32 -9.03 -12.99
C ARG A 117 0.20 -8.04 -13.30
N ARG A 118 -0.27 -7.30 -12.30
CA ARG A 118 -1.32 -6.30 -12.49
C ARG A 118 -0.85 -5.16 -13.39
N ALA A 119 0.40 -4.74 -13.24
CA ALA A 119 0.99 -3.73 -14.13
C ALA A 119 0.97 -4.19 -15.57
N PHE A 120 1.33 -5.45 -15.81
CA PHE A 120 1.29 -6.04 -17.15
C PHE A 120 -0.14 -6.12 -17.68
N GLU A 121 -1.08 -6.63 -16.88
CA GLU A 121 -2.48 -6.77 -17.27
C GLU A 121 -3.14 -5.42 -17.60
N ASN A 122 -2.69 -4.35 -16.94
CA ASN A 122 -3.21 -3.00 -17.15
C ASN A 122 -2.40 -2.21 -18.19
N GLY A 123 -1.49 -2.87 -18.91
CA GLY A 123 -0.73 -2.24 -19.99
C GLY A 123 0.33 -1.25 -19.53
N ARG A 124 0.75 -1.28 -18.27
CA ARG A 124 1.77 -0.35 -17.73
C ARG A 124 3.18 -0.79 -18.03
N ILE A 125 3.39 -2.09 -18.23
CA ILE A 125 4.67 -2.66 -18.62
C ILE A 125 4.45 -3.70 -19.72
N ASP A 126 5.47 -3.97 -20.52
CA ASP A 126 5.41 -5.04 -21.52
C ASP A 126 5.95 -6.35 -20.92
N LEU A 127 5.90 -7.42 -21.69
CA LEU A 127 6.32 -8.74 -21.22
C LEU A 127 7.80 -8.76 -20.82
N ASN A 128 8.66 -8.07 -21.59
CA ASN A 128 10.08 -8.02 -21.27
C ASN A 128 10.34 -7.27 -19.97
N GLU A 129 9.64 -6.17 -19.75
CA GLU A 129 9.72 -5.43 -18.49
C GLU A 129 9.24 -6.27 -17.32
N ALA A 130 8.16 -7.02 -17.50
CA ALA A 130 7.63 -7.90 -16.46
C ALA A 130 8.64 -8.97 -16.08
N GLU A 131 9.29 -9.59 -17.04
CA GLU A 131 10.34 -10.60 -16.80
C GLU A 131 11.52 -10.01 -16.05
N GLY A 132 11.90 -8.76 -16.36
CA GLY A 132 12.99 -8.08 -15.67
C GLY A 132 12.68 -7.69 -14.24
N LEU A 133 11.39 -7.54 -13.91
CA LEU A 133 10.95 -7.14 -12.57
C LEU A 133 10.57 -8.33 -11.68
N ALA A 134 10.44 -9.49 -12.25
CA ALA A 134 9.97 -10.70 -11.54
C ALA A 134 10.88 -11.16 -10.40
#